data_3c54698c8444be73662023278e7959b5
#
_entry.id   3c54698c8444be73662023278e7959b5
#
_cell.length_a   1.000
_cell.length_b   1.000
_cell.length_c   1.000
_cell.angle_alpha   90.00
_cell.angle_beta   90.00
_cell.angle_gamma   90.00
#
_symmetry.space_group_name_H-M   'P 1'
#
loop_
_entity.id
_entity.type
_entity.pdbx_description
1 polymer ?
#
loop_
_entity_poly.entity_id
_entity_poly.type
_entity_poly.pdbx_seq_one_letter_code
_entity_poly.pdbx_strand_id
1 'polypeptide(L)'
;VDILLCEDTRRTKKLLSHLKIKYKTLISYNDINAEKKRPFILKQLFLNKNIGLVCDAGTPLISDPGYKIVQECYLKNVNVTHLPGPSAVINALVLSGLPTNQFYFGGFLSSKKSGREKQLLTTKYNTMTGIWFDTCLRLESTLKIMLHTYGNRNISIARELTKIYEDIICGDLENIHNVINERNQNNKPLKGEIVIIVEGYDFSTNLNTEKLKLIIENKLKNH
;
A
#
# COMPACT_ATOMS: atom_id res chain seq x y z
N VAL A 1 -19.45 -14.47 -15.50
CA VAL A 1 -18.30 -14.26 -16.39
C VAL A 1 -17.95 -15.55 -17.12
N ASP A 2 -17.40 -15.44 -18.33
CA ASP A 2 -16.97 -16.59 -19.13
C ASP A 2 -15.56 -17.04 -18.77
N ILE A 3 -14.70 -16.08 -18.45
CA ILE A 3 -13.33 -16.32 -18.02
C ILE A 3 -13.08 -15.54 -16.74
N LEU A 4 -12.50 -16.20 -15.74
CA LEU A 4 -12.04 -15.55 -14.52
C LEU A 4 -10.51 -15.59 -14.50
N LEU A 5 -9.89 -14.42 -14.49
CA LEU A 5 -8.47 -14.22 -14.28
C LEU A 5 -8.19 -14.12 -12.79
N CYS A 6 -7.14 -14.75 -12.31
CA CYS A 6 -6.78 -14.71 -10.89
C CYS A 6 -5.27 -14.84 -10.71
N GLU A 7 -4.76 -14.32 -9.63
CA GLU A 7 -3.33 -14.35 -9.29
C GLU A 7 -2.88 -15.80 -9.03
N ASP A 8 -3.47 -16.49 -8.05
CA ASP A 8 -3.26 -17.90 -7.76
C ASP A 8 -4.56 -18.71 -7.94
N THR A 9 -4.57 -19.58 -8.95
CA THR A 9 -5.73 -20.44 -9.26
C THR A 9 -6.12 -21.38 -8.12
N ARG A 10 -5.18 -21.77 -7.27
CA ARG A 10 -5.43 -22.67 -6.13
C ARG A 10 -6.26 -21.98 -5.07
N ARG A 11 -5.91 -20.73 -4.72
CA ARG A 11 -6.63 -19.91 -3.74
C ARG A 11 -8.03 -19.57 -4.25
N THR A 12 -8.11 -19.11 -5.49
CA THR A 12 -9.41 -18.78 -6.12
C THR A 12 -10.32 -19.98 -6.21
N LYS A 13 -9.82 -21.16 -6.60
CA LYS A 13 -10.61 -22.40 -6.62
C LYS A 13 -11.16 -22.74 -5.23
N LYS A 14 -10.34 -22.62 -4.19
CA LYS A 14 -10.78 -22.88 -2.81
C LYS A 14 -11.91 -21.94 -2.40
N LEU A 15 -11.79 -20.65 -2.70
CA LEU A 15 -12.83 -19.65 -2.41
C LEU A 15 -14.12 -19.94 -3.17
N LEU A 16 -14.03 -20.16 -4.49
CA LEU A 16 -15.21 -20.45 -5.33
C LEU A 16 -15.92 -21.74 -4.88
N SER A 17 -15.16 -22.77 -4.50
CA SER A 17 -15.69 -24.01 -3.96
C SER A 17 -16.40 -23.77 -2.62
N HIS A 18 -15.81 -23.01 -1.71
CA HIS A 18 -16.43 -22.66 -0.42
C HIS A 18 -17.75 -21.90 -0.61
N LEU A 19 -17.77 -20.96 -1.55
CA LEU A 19 -18.97 -20.18 -1.89
C LEU A 19 -19.94 -20.91 -2.81
N LYS A 20 -19.66 -22.15 -3.24
CA LYS A 20 -20.44 -22.96 -4.18
C LYS A 20 -20.68 -22.24 -5.52
N ILE A 21 -19.76 -21.39 -5.95
CA ILE A 21 -19.82 -20.63 -7.21
C ILE A 21 -19.19 -21.48 -8.32
N LYS A 22 -19.98 -21.73 -9.37
CA LYS A 22 -19.49 -22.38 -10.60
C LYS A 22 -18.76 -21.37 -11.48
N TYR A 23 -17.68 -21.80 -12.11
CA TYR A 23 -16.94 -21.02 -13.11
C TYR A 23 -16.72 -21.84 -14.38
N LYS A 24 -16.69 -21.18 -15.54
CA LYS A 24 -16.46 -21.85 -16.84
C LYS A 24 -14.97 -22.06 -17.07
N THR A 25 -14.19 -20.98 -16.98
CA THR A 25 -12.75 -20.99 -17.24
C THR A 25 -12.03 -20.16 -16.20
N LEU A 26 -10.96 -20.72 -15.62
CA LEU A 26 -10.11 -20.02 -14.66
C LEU A 26 -8.68 -19.97 -15.21
N ILE A 27 -8.11 -18.76 -15.29
CA ILE A 27 -6.78 -18.52 -15.86
C ILE A 27 -5.92 -17.77 -14.84
N SER A 28 -4.72 -18.29 -14.55
CA SER A 28 -3.73 -17.54 -13.77
C SER A 28 -3.29 -16.32 -14.55
N TYR A 29 -3.31 -15.15 -13.90
CA TYR A 29 -2.87 -13.86 -14.43
C TYR A 29 -2.13 -13.11 -13.33
N ASN A 30 -0.81 -13.11 -13.41
CA ASN A 30 0.10 -12.51 -12.45
C ASN A 30 1.26 -11.81 -13.17
N ASP A 31 2.10 -11.08 -12.45
CA ASP A 31 3.18 -10.27 -13.04
C ASP A 31 4.12 -11.07 -13.95
N ILE A 32 4.32 -12.36 -13.66
CA ILE A 32 5.22 -13.23 -14.44
C ILE A 32 4.62 -13.57 -15.82
N ASN A 33 3.30 -13.77 -15.89
CA ASN A 33 2.65 -14.29 -17.09
C ASN A 33 1.71 -13.30 -17.80
N ALA A 34 1.41 -12.16 -17.18
CA ALA A 34 0.45 -11.17 -17.67
C ALA A 34 0.77 -10.71 -19.10
N GLU A 35 2.01 -10.42 -19.39
CA GLU A 35 2.43 -9.95 -20.72
C GLU A 35 2.13 -10.98 -21.82
N LYS A 36 2.48 -12.23 -21.59
CA LYS A 36 2.25 -13.33 -22.55
C LYS A 36 0.77 -13.65 -22.74
N LYS A 37 -0.05 -13.49 -21.70
CA LYS A 37 -1.49 -13.84 -21.73
C LYS A 37 -2.38 -12.72 -22.25
N ARG A 38 -1.94 -11.47 -22.17
CA ARG A 38 -2.71 -10.30 -22.54
C ARG A 38 -3.28 -10.33 -23.95
N PRO A 39 -2.52 -10.71 -25.01
CA PRO A 39 -3.08 -10.82 -26.37
C PRO A 39 -4.22 -11.82 -26.47
N PHE A 40 -4.09 -12.97 -25.79
CA PHE A 40 -5.18 -13.96 -25.74
C PHE A 40 -6.43 -13.40 -25.06
N ILE A 41 -6.25 -12.71 -23.91
CA ILE A 41 -7.37 -12.13 -23.15
C ILE A 41 -8.10 -11.10 -24.00
N LEU A 42 -7.38 -10.19 -24.67
CA LEU A 42 -7.96 -9.20 -25.57
C LEU A 42 -8.74 -9.86 -26.72
N LYS A 43 -8.20 -10.92 -27.33
CA LYS A 43 -8.92 -11.68 -28.36
C LYS A 43 -10.25 -12.25 -27.83
N GLN A 44 -10.28 -12.74 -26.57
CA GLN A 44 -11.53 -13.24 -25.99
C GLN A 44 -12.55 -12.11 -25.73
N LEU A 45 -12.09 -10.92 -25.31
CA LEU A 45 -12.93 -9.73 -25.14
C LEU A 45 -13.55 -9.30 -26.49
N PHE A 46 -12.79 -9.31 -27.58
CA PHE A 46 -13.32 -9.03 -28.93
C PHE A 46 -14.31 -10.08 -29.44
N LEU A 47 -14.29 -11.28 -28.87
CA LEU A 47 -15.31 -12.30 -29.10
C LEU A 47 -16.52 -12.14 -28.17
N ASN A 48 -16.71 -10.94 -27.60
CA ASN A 48 -17.79 -10.57 -26.70
C ASN A 48 -17.89 -11.45 -25.44
N LYS A 49 -16.77 -12.01 -24.95
CA LYS A 49 -16.74 -12.73 -23.69
C LYS A 49 -16.61 -11.79 -22.51
N ASN A 50 -17.36 -12.04 -21.45
CA ASN A 50 -17.24 -11.35 -20.18
C ASN A 50 -16.10 -11.94 -19.37
N ILE A 51 -15.09 -11.11 -19.03
CA ILE A 51 -13.91 -11.52 -18.30
C ILE A 51 -13.87 -10.79 -16.96
N GLY A 52 -13.71 -11.55 -15.88
CA GLY A 52 -13.45 -11.00 -14.54
C GLY A 52 -11.98 -11.10 -14.16
N LEU A 53 -11.51 -10.18 -13.36
CA LEU A 53 -10.19 -10.25 -12.73
C LEU A 53 -10.36 -10.17 -11.22
N VAL A 54 -9.74 -11.11 -10.51
CA VAL A 54 -9.66 -11.14 -9.04
C VAL A 54 -8.21 -11.32 -8.60
N CYS A 55 -7.84 -10.76 -7.45
CA CYS A 55 -6.57 -11.00 -6.79
C CYS A 55 -6.75 -11.90 -5.57
N ASP A 56 -5.66 -12.26 -4.94
CA ASP A 56 -5.66 -13.15 -3.77
C ASP A 56 -6.18 -12.45 -2.51
N ALA A 57 -6.04 -11.13 -2.42
CA ALA A 57 -6.55 -10.31 -1.32
C ALA A 57 -6.75 -8.86 -1.78
N GLY A 58 -7.76 -8.17 -1.24
CA GLY A 58 -8.01 -6.75 -1.51
C GLY A 58 -8.57 -6.45 -2.90
N THR A 59 -8.21 -5.30 -3.44
CA THR A 59 -8.68 -4.78 -4.73
C THR A 59 -7.64 -5.06 -5.81
N PRO A 60 -8.00 -5.74 -6.92
CA PRO A 60 -7.09 -5.92 -8.05
C PRO A 60 -6.46 -4.60 -8.53
N LEU A 61 -5.30 -4.64 -9.14
CA LEU A 61 -4.51 -3.53 -9.66
C LEU A 61 -3.78 -2.69 -8.59
N ILE A 62 -4.22 -2.69 -7.35
CA ILE A 62 -3.59 -1.90 -6.27
C ILE A 62 -2.45 -2.71 -5.65
N SER A 63 -1.24 -2.52 -6.15
CA SER A 63 -0.05 -3.35 -5.89
C SER A 63 -0.20 -4.80 -6.37
N ASP A 64 -1.15 -5.04 -7.28
CA ASP A 64 -1.51 -6.33 -7.86
C ASP A 64 -1.51 -6.26 -9.40
N PRO A 65 -1.44 -7.42 -10.08
CA PRO A 65 -1.50 -7.47 -11.54
C PRO A 65 -2.81 -6.91 -12.10
N GLY A 66 -2.76 -6.27 -13.28
CA GLY A 66 -3.97 -5.94 -14.01
C GLY A 66 -4.01 -4.55 -14.67
N TYR A 67 -3.22 -3.56 -14.22
CA TYR A 67 -3.35 -2.20 -14.75
C TYR A 67 -3.12 -2.13 -16.29
N LYS A 68 -2.17 -2.91 -16.81
CA LYS A 68 -1.86 -2.93 -18.26
C LYS A 68 -3.00 -3.49 -19.10
N ILE A 69 -3.72 -4.50 -18.63
CA ILE A 69 -4.87 -5.02 -19.38
C ILE A 69 -6.03 -4.03 -19.38
N VAL A 70 -6.27 -3.33 -18.27
CA VAL A 70 -7.27 -2.26 -18.20
C VAL A 70 -6.91 -1.12 -19.14
N GLN A 71 -5.64 -0.69 -19.15
CA GLN A 71 -5.16 0.32 -20.08
C GLN A 71 -5.40 -0.06 -21.54
N GLU A 72 -5.08 -1.30 -21.93
CA GLU A 72 -5.32 -1.80 -23.29
C GLU A 72 -6.81 -1.93 -23.61
N CYS A 73 -7.65 -2.26 -22.64
CA CYS A 73 -9.10 -2.25 -22.83
C CYS A 73 -9.60 -0.85 -23.21
N TYR A 74 -9.17 0.19 -22.50
CA TYR A 74 -9.54 1.57 -22.83
C TYR A 74 -9.02 1.99 -24.23
N LEU A 75 -7.78 1.67 -24.56
CA LEU A 75 -7.21 1.97 -25.88
C LEU A 75 -7.96 1.27 -27.03
N LYS A 76 -8.67 0.20 -26.74
CA LYS A 76 -9.41 -0.61 -27.73
C LYS A 76 -10.93 -0.50 -27.59
N ASN A 77 -11.41 0.49 -26.84
CA ASN A 77 -12.84 0.75 -26.59
C ASN A 77 -13.59 -0.48 -26.00
N VAL A 78 -12.93 -1.26 -25.17
CA VAL A 78 -13.57 -2.34 -24.41
C VAL A 78 -14.04 -1.77 -23.08
N ASN A 79 -15.30 -1.96 -22.74
CA ASN A 79 -15.86 -1.50 -21.48
C ASN A 79 -15.24 -2.23 -20.28
N VAL A 80 -14.85 -1.45 -19.28
CA VAL A 80 -14.34 -1.94 -18.00
C VAL A 80 -15.21 -1.40 -16.88
N THR A 81 -15.62 -2.25 -15.96
CA THR A 81 -16.33 -1.86 -14.75
C THR A 81 -15.63 -2.42 -13.52
N HIS A 82 -15.75 -1.74 -12.39
CA HIS A 82 -15.21 -2.16 -11.11
C HIS A 82 -16.36 -2.52 -10.16
N LEU A 83 -16.22 -3.64 -9.46
CA LEU A 83 -17.09 -4.03 -8.37
C LEU A 83 -16.42 -3.60 -7.06
N PRO A 84 -17.04 -2.68 -6.27
CA PRO A 84 -16.49 -2.28 -4.97
C PRO A 84 -16.23 -3.48 -4.07
N GLY A 85 -15.08 -3.47 -3.40
CA GLY A 85 -14.65 -4.59 -2.57
C GLY A 85 -13.66 -4.14 -1.47
N PRO A 86 -13.08 -5.09 -0.76
CA PRO A 86 -12.11 -4.80 0.31
C PRO A 86 -10.88 -4.10 -0.23
N SER A 87 -10.33 -3.18 0.56
CA SER A 87 -9.08 -2.48 0.26
C SER A 87 -8.29 -2.28 1.56
N ALA A 88 -7.12 -2.89 1.67
CA ALA A 88 -6.26 -2.73 2.83
C ALA A 88 -5.82 -1.27 3.03
N VAL A 89 -5.63 -0.53 1.93
CA VAL A 89 -5.26 0.90 1.96
C VAL A 89 -6.33 1.73 2.65
N ILE A 90 -7.57 1.60 2.22
CA ILE A 90 -8.69 2.39 2.76
C ILE A 90 -9.04 1.93 4.17
N ASN A 91 -9.09 0.61 4.42
CA ASN A 91 -9.39 0.10 5.75
C ASN A 91 -8.34 0.55 6.78
N ALA A 92 -7.06 0.50 6.44
CA ALA A 92 -6.00 0.98 7.31
C ALA A 92 -6.11 2.48 7.59
N LEU A 93 -6.40 3.28 6.56
CA LEU A 93 -6.57 4.73 6.70
C LEU A 93 -7.74 5.07 7.64
N VAL A 94 -8.89 4.42 7.46
CA VAL A 94 -10.08 4.64 8.32
C VAL A 94 -9.79 4.28 9.78
N LEU A 95 -9.00 3.25 10.03
CA LEU A 95 -8.67 2.78 11.38
C LEU A 95 -7.49 3.55 12.01
N SER A 96 -6.76 4.35 11.24
CA SER A 96 -5.52 4.98 11.67
C SER A 96 -5.69 6.11 12.69
N GLY A 97 -6.85 6.77 12.71
CA GLY A 97 -7.06 8.00 13.48
C GLY A 97 -6.31 9.23 12.92
N LEU A 98 -5.67 9.12 11.75
CA LEU A 98 -4.96 10.20 11.09
C LEU A 98 -5.86 10.93 10.08
N PRO A 99 -5.50 12.15 9.61
CA PRO A 99 -6.29 12.89 8.64
C PRO A 99 -6.54 12.09 7.36
N THR A 100 -7.82 12.00 6.95
CA THR A 100 -8.24 11.16 5.81
C THR A 100 -8.65 11.96 4.57
N ASN A 101 -8.76 13.28 4.68
CA ASN A 101 -9.21 14.16 3.61
C ASN A 101 -8.24 14.24 2.41
N GLN A 102 -6.94 14.08 2.67
CA GLN A 102 -5.92 14.00 1.64
C GLN A 102 -4.88 12.95 2.04
N PHE A 103 -4.66 12.00 1.18
CA PHE A 103 -3.68 10.94 1.40
C PHE A 103 -3.03 10.50 0.09
N TYR A 104 -1.89 9.83 0.18
CA TYR A 104 -1.25 9.16 -0.94
C TYR A 104 -0.89 7.73 -0.55
N PHE A 105 -0.93 6.84 -1.51
CA PHE A 105 -0.48 5.47 -1.39
C PHE A 105 0.86 5.30 -2.11
N GLY A 106 1.90 4.98 -1.36
CA GLY A 106 3.25 4.80 -1.90
C GLY A 106 3.59 3.37 -2.32
N GLY A 107 2.64 2.43 -2.21
CA GLY A 107 2.88 1.02 -2.53
C GLY A 107 3.76 0.31 -1.50
N PHE A 108 4.45 -0.75 -1.93
CA PHE A 108 5.40 -1.46 -1.08
C PHE A 108 6.70 -0.68 -0.88
N LEU A 109 7.14 -0.61 0.36
CA LEU A 109 8.47 -0.14 0.68
C LEU A 109 9.53 -1.11 0.14
N SER A 110 10.61 -0.57 -0.42
CA SER A 110 11.70 -1.34 -0.99
C SER A 110 12.28 -2.35 0.01
N SER A 111 12.59 -3.56 -0.45
CA SER A 111 13.29 -4.55 0.37
C SER A 111 14.70 -4.11 0.76
N LYS A 112 15.37 -3.31 -0.09
CA LYS A 112 16.71 -2.75 0.17
C LYS A 112 16.59 -1.50 1.05
N LYS A 113 17.43 -1.40 2.09
CA LYS A 113 17.47 -0.25 3.01
C LYS A 113 17.62 1.08 2.27
N SER A 114 18.60 1.20 1.38
CA SER A 114 18.84 2.42 0.60
C SER A 114 17.66 2.81 -0.30
N GLY A 115 16.94 1.82 -0.83
CA GLY A 115 15.72 2.05 -1.60
C GLY A 115 14.59 2.63 -0.73
N ARG A 116 14.39 2.10 0.49
CA ARG A 116 13.43 2.66 1.45
C ARG A 116 13.78 4.10 1.85
N GLU A 117 15.05 4.35 2.17
CA GLU A 117 15.52 5.70 2.49
C GLU A 117 15.21 6.69 1.37
N LYS A 118 15.52 6.30 0.12
CA LYS A 118 15.22 7.12 -1.06
C LYS A 118 13.72 7.36 -1.24
N GLN A 119 12.88 6.32 -1.13
CA GLN A 119 11.42 6.45 -1.24
C GLN A 119 10.86 7.41 -0.17
N LEU A 120 11.26 7.24 1.08
CA LEU A 120 10.79 8.07 2.18
C LEU A 120 11.29 9.51 2.07
N LEU A 121 12.51 9.71 1.61
CA LEU A 121 13.07 11.05 1.42
C LEU A 121 12.28 11.87 0.40
N THR A 122 11.78 11.26 -0.67
CA THR A 122 10.96 11.96 -1.69
C THR A 122 9.64 12.49 -1.15
N THR A 123 9.16 11.93 -0.05
CA THR A 123 7.87 12.29 0.56
C THR A 123 7.99 13.00 1.90
N LYS A 124 9.23 13.36 2.29
CA LYS A 124 9.55 13.97 3.59
C LYS A 124 8.67 15.18 3.93
N TYR A 125 8.42 16.04 2.98
CA TYR A 125 7.67 17.29 3.17
C TYR A 125 6.24 17.22 2.61
N ASN A 126 5.74 16.02 2.32
CA ASN A 126 4.37 15.86 1.87
C ASN A 126 3.41 16.10 3.05
N THR A 127 2.44 16.98 2.85
CA THR A 127 1.43 17.35 3.88
C THR A 127 0.27 16.37 3.96
N MET A 128 0.15 15.45 3.00
CA MET A 128 -0.89 14.42 2.98
C MET A 128 -0.50 13.23 3.87
N THR A 129 -1.47 12.54 4.40
CA THR A 129 -1.27 11.25 5.09
C THR A 129 -0.70 10.22 4.12
N GLY A 130 0.46 9.65 4.47
CA GLY A 130 1.15 8.65 3.66
C GLY A 130 0.79 7.23 4.05
N ILE A 131 0.55 6.35 3.07
CA ILE A 131 0.21 4.95 3.29
C ILE A 131 1.20 4.06 2.54
N TRP A 132 1.73 3.05 3.24
CA TRP A 132 2.75 2.15 2.71
C TRP A 132 2.44 0.70 3.08
N PHE A 133 2.71 -0.22 2.15
CA PHE A 133 2.76 -1.65 2.48
C PHE A 133 4.16 -2.04 2.90
N ASP A 134 4.24 -2.86 3.95
CA ASP A 134 5.49 -3.47 4.40
C ASP A 134 5.20 -4.83 5.07
N THR A 135 6.24 -5.45 5.62
CA THR A 135 6.17 -6.70 6.37
C THR A 135 6.68 -6.52 7.80
N CYS A 136 6.14 -7.28 8.73
CA CYS A 136 6.59 -7.25 10.12
C CYS A 136 8.10 -7.53 10.28
N LEU A 137 8.69 -8.35 9.39
CA LEU A 137 10.12 -8.68 9.42
C LEU A 137 11.04 -7.45 9.26
N ARG A 138 10.57 -6.41 8.59
CA ARG A 138 11.36 -5.20 8.33
C ARG A 138 10.90 -4.00 9.15
N LEU A 139 9.81 -4.15 9.91
CA LEU A 139 9.12 -3.05 10.57
C LEU A 139 10.05 -2.19 11.41
N GLU A 140 10.84 -2.79 12.31
CA GLU A 140 11.78 -2.05 13.17
C GLU A 140 12.75 -1.19 12.36
N SER A 141 13.40 -1.79 11.34
CA SER A 141 14.33 -1.06 10.48
C SER A 141 13.64 0.03 9.65
N THR A 142 12.38 -0.19 9.28
CA THR A 142 11.57 0.79 8.54
C THR A 142 11.20 1.96 9.44
N LEU A 143 10.74 1.72 10.67
CA LEU A 143 10.42 2.75 11.64
C LEU A 143 11.65 3.61 11.99
N LYS A 144 12.82 2.98 12.16
CA LYS A 144 14.09 3.71 12.36
C LYS A 144 14.41 4.66 11.22
N ILE A 145 14.20 4.23 9.96
CA ILE A 145 14.42 5.08 8.78
C ILE A 145 13.37 6.20 8.75
N MET A 146 12.11 5.89 9.02
CA MET A 146 11.04 6.89 9.05
C MET A 146 11.31 7.96 10.11
N LEU A 147 11.70 7.57 11.33
CA LEU A 147 12.04 8.49 12.41
C LEU A 147 13.22 9.43 12.01
N HIS A 148 14.26 8.88 11.39
CA HIS A 148 15.37 9.66 10.89
C HIS A 148 14.97 10.62 9.76
N THR A 149 14.10 10.18 8.85
CA THR A 149 13.74 10.93 7.65
C THR A 149 12.64 11.95 7.92
N TYR A 150 11.58 11.56 8.62
CA TYR A 150 10.36 12.35 8.83
C TYR A 150 10.40 13.15 10.15
N GLY A 151 11.25 12.74 11.10
CA GLY A 151 11.16 13.18 12.50
C GLY A 151 10.05 12.43 13.24
N ASN A 152 9.77 12.85 14.47
CA ASN A 152 8.75 12.22 15.31
C ASN A 152 7.35 12.72 14.89
N ARG A 153 6.63 11.93 14.08
CA ARG A 153 5.24 12.16 13.62
C ARG A 153 4.33 11.09 14.14
N ASN A 154 3.04 11.38 14.15
CA ASN A 154 2.03 10.37 14.41
C ASN A 154 2.03 9.29 13.32
N ILE A 155 1.88 8.06 13.74
CA ILE A 155 1.88 6.88 12.89
C ILE A 155 0.83 5.88 13.38
N SER A 156 0.28 5.11 12.45
CA SER A 156 -0.53 3.94 12.75
C SER A 156 -0.01 2.75 11.97
N ILE A 157 -0.02 1.58 12.58
CA ILE A 157 0.35 0.31 11.95
C ILE A 157 -0.87 -0.60 12.03
N ALA A 158 -1.49 -0.84 10.88
CA ALA A 158 -2.57 -1.80 10.75
C ALA A 158 -1.98 -3.16 10.36
N ARG A 159 -2.21 -4.18 11.18
CA ARG A 159 -1.66 -5.53 11.01
C ARG A 159 -2.77 -6.54 10.78
N GLU A 160 -2.56 -7.45 9.83
CA GLU A 160 -3.44 -8.60 9.56
C GLU A 160 -4.92 -8.22 9.43
N LEU A 161 -5.20 -7.09 8.77
CA LEU A 161 -6.57 -6.57 8.58
C LEU A 161 -7.52 -7.65 8.06
N THR A 162 -8.71 -7.72 8.65
CA THR A 162 -9.77 -8.72 8.36
C THR A 162 -9.44 -10.17 8.70
N LYS A 163 -8.32 -10.42 9.40
CA LYS A 163 -7.89 -11.75 9.84
C LYS A 163 -8.02 -11.91 11.36
N ILE A 164 -7.80 -13.13 11.87
CA ILE A 164 -7.93 -13.46 13.32
C ILE A 164 -6.99 -12.60 14.21
N TYR A 165 -5.83 -12.22 13.68
CA TYR A 165 -4.83 -11.45 14.41
C TYR A 165 -4.79 -9.98 14.00
N GLU A 166 -5.96 -9.44 13.59
CA GLU A 166 -6.10 -8.00 13.31
C GLU A 166 -5.70 -7.19 14.55
N ASP A 167 -4.86 -6.17 14.31
CA ASP A 167 -4.35 -5.31 15.37
C ASP A 167 -4.01 -3.94 14.79
N ILE A 168 -4.28 -2.89 15.56
CA ILE A 168 -3.98 -1.50 15.19
C ILE A 168 -3.14 -0.88 16.31
N ILE A 169 -1.93 -0.45 15.95
CA ILE A 169 -0.99 0.20 16.86
C ILE A 169 -0.86 1.66 16.45
N CYS A 170 -1.28 2.59 17.30
CA CYS A 170 -1.24 4.03 17.04
C CYS A 170 -0.35 4.74 18.06
N GLY A 171 0.32 5.80 17.63
CA GLY A 171 1.16 6.64 18.47
C GLY A 171 2.12 7.49 17.64
N ASP A 172 3.12 8.06 18.26
CA ASP A 172 4.22 8.70 17.54
C ASP A 172 5.32 7.69 17.17
N LEU A 173 6.12 8.05 16.16
CA LEU A 173 7.15 7.18 15.58
C LEU A 173 8.18 6.69 16.60
N GLU A 174 8.57 7.56 17.54
CA GLU A 174 9.59 7.22 18.54
C GLU A 174 9.07 6.16 19.53
N ASN A 175 7.87 6.38 20.07
CA ASN A 175 7.25 5.45 21.01
C ASN A 175 6.96 4.09 20.36
N ILE A 176 6.40 4.10 19.13
CA ILE A 176 6.12 2.83 18.44
C ILE A 176 7.41 2.10 18.07
N HIS A 177 8.45 2.81 17.64
CA HIS A 177 9.75 2.20 17.37
C HIS A 177 10.31 1.52 18.63
N ASN A 178 10.23 2.17 19.80
CA ASN A 178 10.71 1.62 21.06
C ASN A 178 9.91 0.35 21.45
N VAL A 179 8.59 0.39 21.36
CA VAL A 179 7.73 -0.78 21.62
C VAL A 179 8.06 -1.97 20.71
N ILE A 180 8.28 -1.72 19.42
CA ILE A 180 8.64 -2.78 18.47
C ILE A 180 10.03 -3.33 18.75
N ASN A 181 11.00 -2.47 19.08
CA ASN A 181 12.35 -2.88 19.47
C ASN A 181 12.36 -3.77 20.73
N GLU A 182 11.64 -3.38 21.79
CA GLU A 182 11.49 -4.16 23.01
C GLU A 182 10.85 -5.54 22.73
N ARG A 183 9.80 -5.59 21.89
CA ARG A 183 9.19 -6.87 21.49
C ARG A 183 10.18 -7.80 20.81
N ASN A 184 11.02 -7.25 19.91
CA ASN A 184 12.02 -8.03 19.20
C ASN A 184 13.12 -8.55 20.13
N GLN A 185 13.60 -7.71 21.07
CA GLN A 185 14.57 -8.11 22.10
C GLN A 185 14.03 -9.22 23.01
N ASN A 186 12.75 -9.19 23.31
CA ASN A 186 12.07 -10.21 24.13
C ASN A 186 11.63 -11.45 23.33
N ASN A 187 12.13 -11.66 22.09
CA ASN A 187 11.77 -12.76 21.20
C ASN A 187 10.25 -12.89 20.93
N LYS A 188 9.52 -11.76 20.91
CA LYS A 188 8.08 -11.69 20.59
C LYS A 188 7.81 -10.79 19.38
N PRO A 189 8.50 -10.99 18.24
CA PRO A 189 8.31 -10.14 17.07
C PRO A 189 6.89 -10.25 16.54
N LEU A 190 6.40 -9.16 15.98
CA LEU A 190 5.15 -9.18 15.20
C LEU A 190 5.33 -10.03 13.95
N LYS A 191 4.24 -10.68 13.52
CA LYS A 191 4.19 -11.49 12.31
C LYS A 191 3.01 -11.06 11.45
N GLY A 192 3.12 -11.28 10.14
CA GLY A 192 2.04 -11.01 9.19
C GLY A 192 2.31 -9.79 8.31
N GLU A 193 1.26 -9.42 7.59
CA GLU A 193 1.24 -8.27 6.68
C GLU A 193 0.86 -7.01 7.44
N ILE A 194 1.46 -5.90 7.06
CA ILE A 194 1.19 -4.61 7.70
C ILE A 194 0.97 -3.51 6.66
N VAL A 195 0.14 -2.56 7.05
CA VAL A 195 0.00 -1.25 6.40
C VAL A 195 0.48 -0.21 7.39
N ILE A 196 1.40 0.63 6.94
CA ILE A 196 1.95 1.74 7.73
C ILE A 196 1.29 3.02 7.24
N ILE A 197 0.70 3.78 8.15
CA ILE A 197 0.07 5.07 7.88
C ILE A 197 0.81 6.14 8.67
N VAL A 198 1.30 7.17 8.01
CA VAL A 198 2.09 8.25 8.62
C VAL A 198 1.43 9.58 8.38
N GLU A 199 1.31 10.38 9.41
CA GLU A 199 0.82 11.75 9.33
C GLU A 199 1.65 12.60 8.36
N GLY A 200 1.01 13.49 7.63
CA GLY A 200 1.65 14.45 6.73
C GLY A 200 2.58 15.41 7.47
N TYR A 201 3.46 16.07 6.73
CA TYR A 201 4.33 17.10 7.30
C TYR A 201 3.51 18.33 7.67
N ASP A 202 3.63 18.77 8.91
CA ASP A 202 3.03 20.03 9.36
C ASP A 202 4.09 21.14 9.38
N PHE A 203 3.91 22.08 8.44
CA PHE A 203 4.79 23.27 8.38
C PHE A 203 4.58 24.21 9.56
N SER A 204 3.41 24.22 10.20
CA SER A 204 3.11 25.16 11.30
C SER A 204 3.85 24.79 12.59
N THR A 205 3.97 23.51 12.89
CA THR A 205 4.68 23.01 14.07
C THR A 205 6.20 22.94 13.89
N ASN A 206 6.67 22.83 12.65
CA ASN A 206 8.10 22.66 12.34
C ASN A 206 8.80 23.97 11.88
N LEU A 207 8.04 25.03 11.68
CA LEU A 207 8.60 26.36 11.51
C LEU A 207 9.02 26.89 12.89
N ASN A 208 10.25 26.59 13.28
CA ASN A 208 10.90 27.37 14.31
C ASN A 208 11.08 28.78 13.75
N THR A 209 10.11 29.66 14.04
CA THR A 209 10.00 31.05 13.56
C THR A 209 11.29 31.83 13.83
N GLU A 210 12.01 31.49 14.89
CA GLU A 210 13.32 32.08 15.22
C GLU A 210 14.41 31.67 14.22
N LYS A 211 14.45 30.40 13.80
CA LYS A 211 15.43 29.92 12.84
C LYS A 211 15.20 30.48 11.43
N LEU A 212 13.95 30.70 11.07
CA LEU A 212 13.56 31.35 9.81
C LEU A 212 13.91 32.83 9.82
N LYS A 213 13.63 33.54 10.91
CA LYS A 213 14.05 34.92 11.11
C LYS A 213 15.56 35.05 10.98
N LEU A 214 16.33 34.19 11.62
CA LEU A 214 17.80 34.20 11.56
C LEU A 214 18.33 33.94 10.14
N ILE A 215 17.73 33.05 9.39
CA ILE A 215 18.10 32.76 7.99
C ILE A 215 17.77 33.95 7.08
N ILE A 216 16.59 34.55 7.26
CA ILE A 216 16.15 35.73 6.49
C ILE A 216 17.07 36.94 6.82
N GLU A 217 17.34 37.20 8.09
CA GLU A 217 18.22 38.26 8.51
C GLU A 217 19.66 38.09 8.02
N ASN A 218 20.20 36.88 8.03
CA ASN A 218 21.52 36.58 7.47
C ASN A 218 21.57 36.72 5.94
N LYS A 219 20.50 36.38 5.22
CA LYS A 219 20.43 36.62 3.76
C LYS A 219 20.29 38.10 3.41
N LEU A 220 19.54 38.86 4.21
CA LEU A 220 19.38 40.32 4.00
C LEU A 220 20.65 41.11 4.34
N LYS A 221 21.53 40.63 5.23
CA LYS A 221 22.80 41.25 5.57
C LYS A 221 23.92 40.98 4.56
N ASN A 222 23.75 40.00 3.69
CA ASN A 222 24.73 39.60 2.68
C ASN A 222 24.36 40.06 1.26
N HIS A 223 23.37 40.94 1.15
CA HIS A 223 23.01 41.74 -0.03
C HIS A 223 23.02 43.22 0.33
#